data_3fc285de046c61cac89ccb4ad26ad57a
#
_entry.id   3fc285de046c61cac89ccb4ad26ad57a
#
_cell.length_a   1.000
_cell.length_b   1.000
_cell.length_c   1.000
_cell.angle_alpha   90.00
_cell.angle_beta   90.00
_cell.angle_gamma   90.00
#
_symmetry.space_group_name_H-M   'P 1'
#
loop_
_entity.id
_entity.type
_entity.pdbx_description
1 polymer ?
#
loop_
_entity_poly.entity_id
_entity_poly.type
_entity_poly.pdbx_seq_one_letter_code
_entity_poly.pdbx_strand_id
1 'polypeptide(L)'
;MRFLLTLLTTGGALYGLYLLNLSHPEIQDKAEELLHARSFRTLEVRFTAGQIMEAHRRELLKTTRHQYLEPKFSFYPYLLMEVKYRHSDDETKEGVVLWDLVDGEMVIDTKNWLKTHGFGDCLSVDADRHEFNVLNVLAQKGGSCDRESLSKSLRVENEILDNWIESCRRKRLIVQKGNFYRLHMQHPNLKTKPETRLEERLVTQTTQDASRTPRRYSLNQIQRLAKAAFGQDFTIRQTTDVYLPVHCIAVQNPDGSIHTSHWNALNGKRLIQAY
;
A
#
# COMPACT_ATOMS: atom_id res chain seq x y z
N MET A 1 -51.59 8.15 -7.31
CA MET A 1 -51.08 7.74 -5.99
C MET A 1 -49.95 6.69 -6.03
N ARG A 2 -50.01 5.65 -6.86
CA ARG A 2 -48.95 4.63 -6.95
C ARG A 2 -47.60 5.18 -7.46
N PHE A 3 -47.60 6.15 -8.37
CA PHE A 3 -46.39 6.76 -8.93
C PHE A 3 -45.59 7.61 -7.91
N LEU A 4 -46.28 8.31 -7.01
CA LEU A 4 -45.64 9.10 -5.96
C LEU A 4 -45.01 8.22 -4.86
N LEU A 5 -45.59 7.06 -4.59
CA LEU A 5 -45.06 6.12 -3.61
C LEU A 5 -43.77 5.46 -4.11
N THR A 6 -43.71 5.09 -5.40
CA THR A 6 -42.50 4.54 -6.04
C THR A 6 -41.38 5.57 -6.09
N LEU A 7 -41.66 6.83 -6.33
CA LEU A 7 -40.63 7.89 -6.35
C LEU A 7 -40.04 8.16 -4.96
N LEU A 8 -40.90 8.12 -3.91
CA LEU A 8 -40.47 8.28 -2.52
C LEU A 8 -39.62 7.07 -2.03
N THR A 9 -39.99 5.88 -2.40
CA THR A 9 -39.23 4.66 -2.02
C THR A 9 -37.91 4.57 -2.75
N THR A 10 -37.83 4.92 -4.03
CA THR A 10 -36.55 4.96 -4.77
C THR A 10 -35.64 6.09 -4.30
N GLY A 11 -36.20 7.28 -4.02
CA GLY A 11 -35.41 8.40 -3.47
C GLY A 11 -34.87 8.11 -2.08
N GLY A 12 -35.66 7.49 -1.21
CA GLY A 12 -35.25 7.06 0.12
C GLY A 12 -34.16 5.96 0.09
N ALA A 13 -34.28 5.01 -0.82
CA ALA A 13 -33.29 3.95 -1.01
C ALA A 13 -31.95 4.50 -1.53
N LEU A 14 -31.98 5.44 -2.49
CA LEU A 14 -30.79 6.11 -3.01
C LEU A 14 -30.12 6.99 -1.96
N TYR A 15 -30.89 7.70 -1.14
CA TYR A 15 -30.37 8.51 -0.05
C TYR A 15 -29.80 7.65 1.09
N GLY A 16 -30.43 6.52 1.41
CA GLY A 16 -29.92 5.54 2.36
C GLY A 16 -28.61 4.90 1.89
N LEU A 17 -28.49 4.55 0.60
CA LEU A 17 -27.25 4.07 -0.02
C LEU A 17 -26.15 5.15 0.00
N TYR A 18 -26.51 6.41 -0.23
CA TYR A 18 -25.56 7.54 -0.15
C TYR A 18 -25.01 7.72 1.27
N LEU A 19 -25.85 7.64 2.30
CA LEU A 19 -25.43 7.73 3.70
C LEU A 19 -24.60 6.52 4.14
N LEU A 20 -24.96 5.31 3.71
CA LEU A 20 -24.17 4.09 3.92
C LEU A 20 -22.80 4.17 3.26
N ASN A 21 -22.72 4.76 2.08
CA ASN A 21 -21.49 5.00 1.33
C ASN A 21 -20.54 5.97 2.06
N LEU A 22 -21.07 6.98 2.75
CA LEU A 22 -20.29 7.92 3.56
C LEU A 22 -19.80 7.30 4.88
N SER A 23 -20.58 6.38 5.46
CA SER A 23 -20.32 5.81 6.80
C SER A 23 -19.47 4.54 6.78
N HIS A 24 -19.53 3.76 5.69
CA HIS A 24 -18.89 2.44 5.59
C HIS A 24 -18.25 2.21 4.22
N PRO A 25 -17.03 2.72 3.99
CA PRO A 25 -16.30 2.51 2.73
C PRO A 25 -16.08 1.02 2.40
N GLU A 26 -16.06 0.14 3.42
CA GLU A 26 -15.95 -1.32 3.24
C GLU A 26 -17.13 -1.95 2.50
N ILE A 27 -18.33 -1.33 2.57
CA ILE A 27 -19.53 -1.82 1.88
C ILE A 27 -19.45 -1.48 0.38
N GLN A 28 -18.84 -0.36 0.04
CA GLN A 28 -18.62 0.04 -1.34
C GLN A 28 -17.63 -0.93 -2.04
N ASP A 29 -16.53 -1.25 -1.37
CA ASP A 29 -15.54 -2.21 -1.87
C ASP A 29 -16.18 -3.60 -2.11
N LYS A 30 -17.07 -4.06 -1.20
CA LYS A 30 -17.80 -5.32 -1.37
C LYS A 30 -18.86 -5.27 -2.48
N ALA A 31 -19.55 -4.15 -2.66
CA ALA A 31 -20.53 -3.98 -3.72
C ALA A 31 -19.86 -3.92 -5.11
N GLU A 32 -18.72 -3.22 -5.21
CA GLU A 32 -17.91 -3.22 -6.44
C GLU A 32 -17.30 -4.59 -6.72
N GLU A 33 -16.88 -5.32 -5.70
CA GLU A 33 -16.38 -6.69 -5.81
C GLU A 33 -17.46 -7.64 -6.36
N LEU A 34 -18.72 -7.48 -5.94
CA LEU A 34 -19.86 -8.25 -6.45
C LEU A 34 -20.24 -7.87 -7.89
N LEU A 35 -20.14 -6.60 -8.26
CA LEU A 35 -20.43 -6.12 -9.62
C LEU A 35 -19.35 -6.50 -10.63
N HIS A 36 -18.09 -6.56 -10.19
CA HIS A 36 -16.92 -6.93 -11.00
C HIS A 36 -16.55 -8.41 -10.84
N ALA A 37 -17.46 -9.23 -10.33
CA ALA A 37 -17.24 -10.62 -9.92
C ALA A 37 -16.75 -11.58 -11.03
N ARG A 38 -16.65 -11.16 -12.28
CA ARG A 38 -16.28 -12.04 -13.39
C ARG A 38 -14.87 -11.87 -13.95
N SER A 39 -14.25 -10.71 -13.78
CA SER A 39 -12.88 -10.49 -14.25
C SER A 39 -12.18 -9.38 -13.45
N PHE A 40 -10.87 -9.51 -13.25
CA PHE A 40 -10.05 -8.50 -12.57
C PHE A 40 -8.70 -8.34 -13.24
N ARG A 41 -8.06 -7.19 -13.05
CA ARG A 41 -6.73 -6.91 -13.59
C ARG A 41 -5.66 -7.44 -12.66
N THR A 42 -4.67 -8.13 -13.20
CA THR A 42 -3.52 -8.64 -12.46
C THR A 42 -2.23 -8.39 -13.22
N LEU A 43 -1.12 -8.38 -12.54
CA LEU A 43 0.19 -8.46 -13.16
C LEU A 43 0.41 -9.86 -13.76
N GLU A 44 1.13 -9.93 -14.88
CA GLU A 44 1.35 -11.18 -15.60
C GLU A 44 2.21 -12.17 -14.81
N VAL A 45 1.76 -13.40 -14.67
CA VAL A 45 2.51 -14.49 -14.01
C VAL A 45 3.68 -14.91 -14.87
N ARG A 46 4.90 -14.92 -14.32
CA ARG A 46 6.12 -15.36 -15.00
C ARG A 46 6.73 -16.63 -14.43
N PHE A 47 6.50 -16.87 -13.14
CA PHE A 47 7.02 -18.04 -12.43
C PHE A 47 5.89 -18.91 -11.90
N THR A 48 5.96 -20.19 -12.18
CA THR A 48 5.04 -21.18 -11.60
C THR A 48 5.52 -21.59 -10.20
N ALA A 49 4.62 -22.16 -9.40
CA ALA A 49 4.97 -22.69 -8.07
C ALA A 49 6.08 -23.75 -8.17
N GLY A 50 6.01 -24.63 -9.17
CA GLY A 50 7.04 -25.66 -9.39
C GLY A 50 8.40 -25.10 -9.67
N GLN A 51 8.51 -24.05 -10.50
CA GLN A 51 9.79 -23.37 -10.77
C GLN A 51 10.39 -22.73 -9.51
N ILE A 52 9.54 -22.09 -8.68
CA ILE A 52 9.97 -21.48 -7.42
C ILE A 52 10.42 -22.56 -6.42
N MET A 53 9.65 -23.63 -6.27
CA MET A 53 9.96 -24.75 -5.37
C MET A 53 11.30 -25.41 -5.75
N GLU A 54 11.57 -25.58 -7.03
CA GLU A 54 12.85 -26.16 -7.50
C GLU A 54 14.01 -25.19 -7.30
N ALA A 55 13.84 -23.91 -7.67
CA ALA A 55 14.89 -22.89 -7.50
C ALA A 55 15.29 -22.67 -6.02
N HIS A 56 14.32 -22.77 -5.11
CA HIS A 56 14.51 -22.53 -3.67
C HIS A 56 14.46 -23.80 -2.83
N ARG A 57 14.65 -24.98 -3.45
CA ARG A 57 14.51 -26.28 -2.80
C ARG A 57 15.34 -26.41 -1.53
N ARG A 58 16.61 -25.93 -1.56
CA ARG A 58 17.53 -26.02 -0.40
C ARG A 58 17.09 -25.13 0.76
N GLU A 59 16.46 -23.99 0.47
CA GLU A 59 15.93 -23.06 1.47
C GLU A 59 14.63 -23.62 2.10
N LEU A 60 13.76 -24.19 1.26
CA LEU A 60 12.45 -24.68 1.65
C LEU A 60 12.53 -26.05 2.36
N LEU A 61 13.33 -26.98 1.81
CA LEU A 61 13.52 -28.34 2.36
C LEU A 61 14.89 -28.45 3.03
N LYS A 62 14.98 -28.04 4.29
CA LYS A 62 16.22 -28.09 5.08
C LYS A 62 16.77 -29.51 5.29
N THR A 63 15.91 -30.52 5.25
CA THR A 63 16.28 -31.95 5.38
C THR A 63 15.41 -32.79 4.44
N THR A 64 15.79 -34.05 4.21
CA THR A 64 15.03 -35.01 3.40
C THR A 64 13.68 -35.43 4.01
N ARG A 65 13.44 -35.07 5.27
CA ARG A 65 12.17 -35.38 5.97
C ARG A 65 11.11 -34.28 5.81
N HIS A 66 11.49 -33.11 5.26
CA HIS A 66 10.52 -32.06 4.93
C HIS A 66 9.75 -32.45 3.67
N GLN A 67 8.44 -32.16 3.64
CA GLN A 67 7.57 -32.48 2.51
C GLN A 67 6.81 -31.24 2.05
N TYR A 68 6.74 -31.05 0.74
CA TYR A 68 5.87 -30.03 0.18
C TYR A 68 4.42 -30.43 0.33
N LEU A 69 3.58 -29.49 0.75
CA LEU A 69 2.15 -29.58 0.59
C LEU A 69 1.73 -28.95 -0.74
N GLU A 70 0.48 -29.19 -1.12
CA GLU A 70 -0.07 -28.59 -2.36
C GLU A 70 0.02 -27.06 -2.31
N PRO A 71 0.72 -26.43 -3.26
CA PRO A 71 0.86 -24.98 -3.27
C PRO A 71 -0.48 -24.31 -3.60
N LYS A 72 -0.79 -23.23 -2.89
CA LYS A 72 -1.97 -22.41 -3.15
C LYS A 72 -1.58 -21.19 -4.00
N PHE A 73 -2.55 -20.70 -4.79
CA PHE A 73 -2.36 -19.50 -5.59
C PHE A 73 -3.32 -18.41 -5.11
N SER A 74 -2.82 -17.24 -4.84
CA SER A 74 -3.57 -16.12 -4.26
C SER A 74 -3.26 -14.82 -4.99
N PHE A 75 -4.17 -13.85 -4.89
CA PHE A 75 -4.05 -12.54 -5.49
C PHE A 75 -4.05 -11.46 -4.39
N TYR A 76 -2.99 -10.68 -4.30
CA TYR A 76 -2.83 -9.62 -3.32
C TYR A 76 -3.26 -8.28 -3.93
N PRO A 77 -4.11 -7.51 -3.23
CA PRO A 77 -4.69 -6.28 -3.78
C PRO A 77 -3.70 -5.11 -3.75
N TYR A 78 -3.62 -4.39 -4.86
CA TYR A 78 -2.85 -3.18 -5.08
C TYR A 78 -3.72 -2.11 -5.73
N LEU A 79 -3.41 -0.85 -5.48
CA LEU A 79 -3.98 0.30 -6.17
C LEU A 79 -2.96 0.85 -7.16
N LEU A 80 -3.29 0.83 -8.45
CA LEU A 80 -2.55 1.53 -9.48
C LEU A 80 -3.16 2.92 -9.66
N MET A 81 -2.36 3.97 -9.48
CA MET A 81 -2.76 5.37 -9.67
C MET A 81 -1.99 5.96 -10.85
N GLU A 82 -2.70 6.51 -11.82
CA GLU A 82 -2.12 7.40 -12.83
C GLU A 82 -2.01 8.79 -12.22
N VAL A 83 -0.81 9.34 -12.20
CA VAL A 83 -0.51 10.55 -11.46
C VAL A 83 0.17 11.61 -12.31
N LYS A 84 -0.03 12.86 -11.90
CA LYS A 84 0.69 14.02 -12.40
C LYS A 84 1.37 14.70 -11.21
N TYR A 85 2.65 15.02 -11.34
CA TYR A 85 3.43 15.63 -10.26
C TYR A 85 4.50 16.56 -10.79
N ARG A 86 4.96 17.50 -9.95
CA ARG A 86 6.06 18.41 -10.28
C ARG A 86 7.39 17.70 -10.00
N HIS A 87 8.29 17.74 -10.97
CA HIS A 87 9.66 17.29 -10.82
C HIS A 87 10.57 18.45 -10.34
N SER A 88 11.79 18.14 -9.88
CA SER A 88 12.76 19.12 -9.34
C SER A 88 13.10 20.29 -10.27
N ASP A 89 12.89 20.13 -11.57
CA ASP A 89 13.23 21.11 -12.62
C ASP A 89 12.02 21.94 -13.07
N ASP A 90 11.01 22.10 -12.21
CA ASP A 90 9.74 22.77 -12.49
C ASP A 90 8.93 22.15 -13.64
N GLU A 91 9.38 21.03 -14.20
CA GLU A 91 8.64 20.28 -15.19
C GLU A 91 7.54 19.44 -14.54
N THR A 92 6.39 19.44 -15.18
CA THR A 92 5.31 18.52 -14.81
C THR A 92 5.53 17.19 -15.48
N LYS A 93 5.57 16.12 -14.69
CA LYS A 93 5.68 14.74 -15.16
C LYS A 93 4.39 13.98 -14.90
N GLU A 94 4.16 12.99 -15.75
CA GLU A 94 3.12 11.98 -15.60
C GLU A 94 3.79 10.64 -15.33
N GLY A 95 3.16 9.84 -14.50
CA GLY A 95 3.67 8.52 -14.13
C GLY A 95 2.59 7.65 -13.54
N VAL A 96 2.99 6.49 -13.08
CA VAL A 96 2.11 5.56 -12.36
C VAL A 96 2.69 5.28 -10.98
N VAL A 97 1.80 5.10 -10.01
CA VAL A 97 2.14 4.70 -8.64
C VAL A 97 1.38 3.43 -8.32
N LEU A 98 2.08 2.40 -7.90
CA LEU A 98 1.51 1.14 -7.43
C LEU A 98 1.61 1.08 -5.91
N TRP A 99 0.47 0.91 -5.24
CA TRP A 99 0.38 0.93 -3.78
C TRP A 99 -0.23 -0.35 -3.24
N ASP A 100 0.41 -0.95 -2.25
CA ASP A 100 -0.06 -2.16 -1.59
C ASP A 100 -1.21 -1.84 -0.63
N LEU A 101 -2.34 -2.53 -0.77
CA LEU A 101 -3.53 -2.34 0.06
C LEU A 101 -3.53 -3.21 1.32
N VAL A 102 -2.49 -4.02 1.54
CA VAL A 102 -2.33 -4.89 2.71
C VAL A 102 -1.33 -4.30 3.70
N ASP A 103 -0.11 -3.98 3.27
CA ASP A 103 0.92 -3.39 4.13
C ASP A 103 0.95 -1.85 4.13
N GLY A 104 0.30 -1.23 3.14
CA GLY A 104 0.21 0.23 3.03
C GLY A 104 1.46 0.89 2.43
N GLU A 105 2.38 0.13 1.84
CA GLU A 105 3.60 0.66 1.26
C GLU A 105 3.49 0.88 -0.25
N MET A 106 4.19 1.89 -0.76
CA MET A 106 4.30 2.15 -2.19
C MET A 106 5.37 1.27 -2.81
N VAL A 107 5.10 0.69 -3.96
CA VAL A 107 6.08 -0.04 -4.77
C VAL A 107 6.94 0.97 -5.54
N ILE A 108 8.26 0.92 -5.37
CA ILE A 108 9.23 1.76 -6.08
C ILE A 108 9.61 1.12 -7.42
N ASP A 109 9.86 -0.18 -7.40
CA ASP A 109 10.32 -0.95 -8.56
C ASP A 109 9.71 -2.36 -8.54
N THR A 110 8.97 -2.71 -9.59
CA THR A 110 8.30 -4.01 -9.70
C THR A 110 9.27 -5.15 -10.05
N LYS A 111 10.35 -4.89 -10.75
CA LYS A 111 11.36 -5.91 -11.11
C LYS A 111 12.01 -6.55 -9.88
N ASN A 112 12.40 -5.72 -8.90
CA ASN A 112 13.00 -6.17 -7.65
C ASN A 112 11.99 -6.28 -6.52
N TRP A 113 10.76 -5.84 -6.74
CA TRP A 113 9.70 -5.69 -5.75
C TRP A 113 10.12 -4.83 -4.55
N LEU A 114 10.82 -3.73 -4.89
CA LEU A 114 11.28 -2.77 -3.89
C LEU A 114 10.11 -1.88 -3.48
N LYS A 115 9.89 -1.76 -2.18
CA LYS A 115 8.85 -0.91 -1.58
C LYS A 115 9.45 0.21 -0.73
N THR A 116 8.64 1.21 -0.46
CA THR A 116 8.85 2.16 0.63
C THR A 116 8.76 1.44 1.98
N HIS A 117 9.11 2.13 3.05
CA HIS A 117 8.93 1.65 4.40
C HIS A 117 8.59 2.81 5.33
N GLY A 118 7.42 2.72 5.99
CA GLY A 118 6.92 3.74 6.92
C GLY A 118 5.62 4.41 6.46
N PHE A 119 5.17 4.24 5.21
CA PHE A 119 3.86 4.72 4.80
C PHE A 119 2.73 3.94 5.48
N GLY A 120 2.91 2.64 5.71
CA GLY A 120 1.97 1.83 6.49
C GLY A 120 1.79 2.35 7.93
N ASP A 121 2.88 2.79 8.58
CA ASP A 121 2.81 3.43 9.90
C ASP A 121 2.03 4.76 9.83
N CYS A 122 2.28 5.58 8.80
CA CYS A 122 1.58 6.83 8.57
C CYS A 122 0.07 6.60 8.31
N LEU A 123 -0.29 5.56 7.54
CA LEU A 123 -1.67 5.17 7.30
C LEU A 123 -2.40 4.79 8.59
N SER A 124 -1.75 4.03 9.46
CA SER A 124 -2.35 3.53 10.70
C SER A 124 -2.77 4.63 11.67
N VAL A 125 -2.14 5.82 11.56
CA VAL A 125 -2.39 6.99 12.42
C VAL A 125 -3.02 8.16 11.66
N ASP A 126 -3.44 7.94 10.41
CA ASP A 126 -4.01 8.97 9.51
C ASP A 126 -3.13 10.24 9.48
N ALA A 127 -1.87 10.07 9.07
CA ALA A 127 -0.92 11.16 9.01
C ALA A 127 -1.33 12.18 7.94
N ASP A 128 -1.32 13.45 8.32
CA ASP A 128 -1.67 14.56 7.45
C ASP A 128 -0.44 15.19 6.77
N ARG A 129 -0.68 16.19 5.94
CA ARG A 129 0.35 16.91 5.20
C ARG A 129 1.38 17.59 6.09
N HIS A 130 0.96 18.17 7.21
CA HIS A 130 1.86 18.91 8.09
C HIS A 130 2.85 17.96 8.78
N GLU A 131 2.36 16.79 9.16
CA GLU A 131 3.18 15.71 9.69
C GLU A 131 4.15 15.20 8.64
N PHE A 132 3.69 14.99 7.39
CA PHE A 132 4.60 14.61 6.30
C PHE A 132 5.68 15.66 6.00
N ASN A 133 5.40 16.94 6.16
CA ASN A 133 6.42 17.98 6.03
C ASN A 133 7.57 17.76 7.05
N VAL A 134 7.23 17.45 8.30
CA VAL A 134 8.22 17.14 9.35
C VAL A 134 8.97 15.84 9.04
N LEU A 135 8.23 14.77 8.69
CA LEU A 135 8.80 13.45 8.37
C LEU A 135 9.77 13.52 7.18
N ASN A 136 9.41 14.26 6.14
CA ASN A 136 10.24 14.42 4.94
C ASN A 136 11.55 15.15 5.24
N VAL A 137 11.52 16.20 6.06
CA VAL A 137 12.76 16.89 6.49
C VAL A 137 13.64 15.95 7.31
N LEU A 138 13.06 15.20 8.25
CA LEU A 138 13.80 14.23 9.05
C LEU A 138 14.43 13.15 8.15
N ALA A 139 13.66 12.59 7.19
CA ALA A 139 14.17 11.59 6.25
C ALA A 139 15.31 12.15 5.37
N GLN A 140 15.21 13.41 4.92
CA GLN A 140 16.26 14.08 4.13
C GLN A 140 17.54 14.31 4.94
N LYS A 141 17.43 14.54 6.26
CA LYS A 141 18.55 14.75 7.19
C LYS A 141 19.11 13.46 7.79
N GLY A 142 18.80 12.30 7.21
CA GLY A 142 19.29 11.01 7.69
C GLY A 142 18.52 10.44 8.89
N GLY A 143 17.26 10.84 9.04
CA GLY A 143 16.33 10.31 10.05
C GLY A 143 16.28 11.10 11.35
N SER A 144 17.14 12.09 11.55
CA SER A 144 17.11 12.95 12.75
C SER A 144 17.64 14.36 12.50
N CYS A 145 17.11 15.36 13.20
CA CYS A 145 17.67 16.70 13.28
C CYS A 145 17.16 17.45 14.52
N ASP A 146 17.78 18.58 14.81
CA ASP A 146 17.37 19.50 15.86
C ASP A 146 16.20 20.40 15.40
N ARG A 147 15.58 21.08 16.38
CA ARG A 147 14.44 21.98 16.15
C ARG A 147 14.76 23.14 15.20
N GLU A 148 15.96 23.73 15.33
CA GLU A 148 16.38 24.86 14.51
C GLU A 148 16.51 24.46 13.04
N SER A 149 17.11 23.31 12.78
CA SER A 149 17.22 22.71 11.44
C SER A 149 15.84 22.41 10.83
N LEU A 150 14.87 21.94 11.64
CA LEU A 150 13.49 21.75 11.20
C LEU A 150 12.84 23.08 10.80
N SER A 151 12.89 24.09 11.67
CA SER A 151 12.32 25.42 11.42
C SER A 151 12.89 26.06 10.14
N LYS A 152 14.21 26.04 9.99
CA LYS A 152 14.90 26.56 8.78
C LYS A 152 14.48 25.81 7.51
N SER A 153 14.38 24.48 7.57
CA SER A 153 14.03 23.67 6.41
C SER A 153 12.57 23.84 6.01
N LEU A 154 11.67 23.94 6.97
CA LEU A 154 10.23 24.09 6.74
C LEU A 154 9.80 25.53 6.47
N ARG A 155 10.61 26.51 6.84
CA ARG A 155 10.33 27.95 6.73
C ARG A 155 9.01 28.35 7.39
N VAL A 156 8.77 27.82 8.59
CA VAL A 156 7.56 28.09 9.37
C VAL A 156 7.92 28.74 10.71
N GLU A 157 6.96 29.48 11.25
CA GLU A 157 7.10 30.08 12.58
C GLU A 157 7.18 29.01 13.67
N ASN A 158 7.82 29.37 14.77
CA ASN A 158 8.09 28.44 15.86
C ASN A 158 6.81 27.84 16.47
N GLU A 159 5.76 28.63 16.63
CA GLU A 159 4.48 28.18 17.19
C GLU A 159 3.80 27.14 16.28
N ILE A 160 3.85 27.35 14.97
CA ILE A 160 3.31 26.40 13.99
C ILE A 160 4.11 25.11 14.01
N LEU A 161 5.45 25.21 14.04
CA LEU A 161 6.33 24.06 14.10
C LEU A 161 6.09 23.24 15.38
N ASP A 162 5.91 23.88 16.53
CA ASP A 162 5.66 23.17 17.79
C ASP A 162 4.36 22.36 17.73
N ASN A 163 3.32 22.91 17.12
CA ASN A 163 2.07 22.18 16.91
C ASN A 163 2.26 20.95 16.01
N TRP A 164 3.04 21.07 14.94
CA TRP A 164 3.32 19.93 14.03
C TRP A 164 4.17 18.86 14.71
N ILE A 165 5.19 19.28 15.47
CA ILE A 165 6.05 18.37 16.25
C ILE A 165 5.20 17.62 17.29
N GLU A 166 4.34 18.34 18.02
CA GLU A 166 3.50 17.71 19.05
C GLU A 166 2.49 16.72 18.44
N SER A 167 1.92 17.05 17.28
CA SER A 167 1.07 16.12 16.54
C SER A 167 1.84 14.84 16.12
N CYS A 168 3.05 15.00 15.56
CA CYS A 168 3.90 13.86 15.21
C CYS A 168 4.28 13.01 16.43
N ARG A 169 4.56 13.63 17.59
CA ARG A 169 4.88 12.93 18.84
C ARG A 169 3.67 12.14 19.36
N ARG A 170 2.50 12.78 19.41
CA ARG A 170 1.25 12.16 19.87
C ARG A 170 0.87 10.95 19.00
N LYS A 171 1.10 11.03 17.70
CA LYS A 171 0.91 9.93 16.75
C LYS A 171 2.08 8.93 16.73
N ARG A 172 3.10 9.10 17.57
CA ARG A 172 4.30 8.26 17.63
C ARG A 172 5.04 8.12 16.29
N LEU A 173 4.97 9.14 15.45
CA LEU A 173 5.71 9.19 14.19
C LEU A 173 7.17 9.60 14.42
N ILE A 174 7.42 10.40 15.47
CA ILE A 174 8.74 10.84 15.89
C ILE A 174 8.94 10.66 17.39
N VAL A 175 10.20 10.57 17.78
CA VAL A 175 10.64 10.63 19.19
C VAL A 175 11.62 11.78 19.39
N GLN A 176 11.58 12.38 20.59
CA GLN A 176 12.51 13.42 21.00
C GLN A 176 13.56 12.85 21.95
N LYS A 177 14.83 13.16 21.68
CA LYS A 177 15.96 12.84 22.57
C LYS A 177 16.80 14.11 22.75
N GLY A 178 16.65 14.78 23.91
CA GLY A 178 17.23 16.10 24.14
C GLY A 178 16.65 17.12 23.14
N ASN A 179 17.52 17.82 22.42
CA ASN A 179 17.14 18.79 21.39
C ASN A 179 16.91 18.19 19.99
N PHE A 180 17.07 16.88 19.84
CA PHE A 180 16.92 16.20 18.56
C PHE A 180 15.59 15.47 18.45
N TYR A 181 15.01 15.53 17.26
CA TYR A 181 13.85 14.74 16.83
C TYR A 181 14.31 13.69 15.85
N ARG A 182 13.76 12.49 15.96
CA ARG A 182 14.11 11.39 15.09
C ARG A 182 12.85 10.61 14.69
N LEU A 183 12.85 10.02 13.48
CA LEU A 183 11.79 9.12 13.04
C LEU A 183 11.67 7.92 13.98
N HIS A 184 10.44 7.56 14.35
CA HIS A 184 10.16 6.42 15.24
C HIS A 184 10.00 5.11 14.47
N MET A 185 9.98 5.17 13.16
CA MET A 185 9.85 4.02 12.27
C MET A 185 11.15 3.22 12.21
N GLN A 186 11.05 1.91 12.05
CA GLN A 186 12.22 1.05 11.82
C GLN A 186 12.63 1.16 10.34
N HIS A 187 13.91 1.46 10.07
CA HIS A 187 14.49 1.56 8.73
C HIS A 187 13.62 2.36 7.73
N PRO A 188 13.23 3.60 8.04
CA PRO A 188 12.30 4.36 7.21
C PRO A 188 12.86 4.63 5.82
N ASN A 189 12.05 4.36 4.79
CA ASN A 189 12.32 4.68 3.39
C ASN A 189 11.14 5.50 2.83
N LEU A 190 10.98 6.73 3.34
CA LEU A 190 9.93 7.67 2.93
C LEU A 190 10.37 8.59 1.78
N LYS A 191 11.70 8.71 1.55
CA LYS A 191 12.25 9.58 0.51
C LYS A 191 12.15 8.90 -0.84
N THR A 192 11.02 9.09 -1.51
CA THR A 192 10.78 8.55 -2.84
C THR A 192 10.07 9.56 -3.72
N LYS A 193 10.18 9.37 -5.03
CA LYS A 193 9.37 10.08 -6.02
C LYS A 193 7.99 9.42 -6.10
N PRO A 194 6.93 10.16 -6.47
CA PRO A 194 5.60 9.58 -6.68
C PRO A 194 5.52 8.84 -8.02
N GLU A 195 6.37 7.84 -8.18
CA GLU A 195 6.50 7.08 -9.41
C GLU A 195 6.95 5.65 -9.10
N THR A 196 6.26 4.67 -9.66
CA THR A 196 6.64 3.26 -9.65
C THR A 196 7.24 2.91 -10.99
N ARG A 197 8.41 2.33 -10.98
CA ARG A 197 8.98 1.70 -12.17
C ARG A 197 8.25 0.39 -12.44
N LEU A 198 7.26 0.45 -13.30
CA LEU A 198 6.41 -0.68 -13.69
C LEU A 198 6.91 -1.26 -15.01
N GLU A 199 7.48 -2.46 -14.97
CA GLU A 199 8.00 -3.17 -16.16
C GLU A 199 7.06 -4.30 -16.62
N GLU A 200 6.09 -4.69 -15.79
CA GLU A 200 5.18 -5.80 -16.03
C GLU A 200 3.91 -5.38 -16.76
N ARG A 201 3.37 -6.33 -17.52
CA ARG A 201 2.10 -6.15 -18.21
C ARG A 201 0.93 -6.42 -17.28
N LEU A 202 -0.15 -5.65 -17.48
CA LEU A 202 -1.43 -5.92 -16.87
C LEU A 202 -2.22 -6.86 -17.77
N VAL A 203 -2.74 -7.93 -17.18
CA VAL A 203 -3.59 -8.91 -17.85
C VAL A 203 -4.94 -9.01 -17.13
N THR A 204 -5.98 -9.41 -17.85
CA THR A 204 -7.29 -9.66 -17.27
C THR A 204 -7.43 -11.15 -16.95
N GLN A 205 -7.75 -11.45 -15.70
CA GLN A 205 -8.01 -12.81 -15.21
C GLN A 205 -9.50 -13.01 -14.95
N THR A 206 -10.02 -14.21 -15.20
CA THR A 206 -11.39 -14.59 -14.82
C THR A 206 -11.42 -15.29 -13.46
N THR A 207 -12.48 -15.11 -12.70
CA THR A 207 -12.51 -15.29 -11.24
C THR A 207 -12.97 -16.63 -10.71
N GLN A 208 -13.26 -17.64 -11.51
CA GLN A 208 -14.04 -18.80 -11.01
C GLN A 208 -13.43 -19.51 -9.78
N ASP A 209 -12.09 -19.42 -9.55
CA ASP A 209 -11.43 -20.06 -8.39
C ASP A 209 -10.26 -19.25 -7.78
N ALA A 210 -10.24 -17.94 -7.98
CA ALA A 210 -9.13 -17.11 -7.51
C ALA A 210 -9.27 -16.70 -6.04
N SER A 211 -8.43 -17.23 -5.16
CA SER A 211 -8.32 -16.77 -3.77
C SER A 211 -7.75 -15.35 -3.73
N ARG A 212 -8.50 -14.37 -3.23
CA ARG A 212 -8.07 -12.99 -3.07
C ARG A 212 -7.82 -12.68 -1.60
N THR A 213 -6.70 -12.04 -1.32
CA THR A 213 -6.40 -11.54 0.02
C THR A 213 -7.27 -10.29 0.28
N PRO A 214 -7.91 -10.18 1.46
CA PRO A 214 -8.68 -9.00 1.80
C PRO A 214 -7.77 -7.75 1.90
N ARG A 215 -8.32 -6.58 1.56
CA ARG A 215 -7.67 -5.30 1.74
C ARG A 215 -7.65 -4.93 3.21
N ARG A 216 -6.55 -4.40 3.70
CA ARG A 216 -6.45 -3.78 5.01
C ARG A 216 -6.77 -2.28 4.96
N TYR A 217 -6.37 -1.63 3.86
CA TYR A 217 -6.57 -0.20 3.66
C TYR A 217 -7.52 0.06 2.50
N SER A 218 -8.42 1.02 2.66
CA SER A 218 -9.33 1.46 1.60
C SER A 218 -8.62 2.34 0.58
N LEU A 219 -9.18 2.42 -0.63
CA LEU A 219 -8.67 3.28 -1.70
C LEU A 219 -8.58 4.75 -1.26
N ASN A 220 -9.60 5.22 -0.54
CA ASN A 220 -9.66 6.59 -0.05
C ASN A 220 -8.55 6.91 0.97
N GLN A 221 -8.20 5.96 1.86
CA GLN A 221 -7.10 6.14 2.80
C GLN A 221 -5.77 6.28 2.06
N ILE A 222 -5.50 5.39 1.09
CA ILE A 222 -4.28 5.45 0.27
C ILE A 222 -4.20 6.76 -0.51
N GLN A 223 -5.29 7.19 -1.16
CA GLN A 223 -5.31 8.43 -1.94
C GLN A 223 -5.08 9.67 -1.06
N ARG A 224 -5.68 9.72 0.13
CA ARG A 224 -5.44 10.81 1.10
C ARG A 224 -3.99 10.85 1.54
N LEU A 225 -3.43 9.70 1.92
CA LEU A 225 -2.03 9.60 2.31
C LEU A 225 -1.09 10.02 1.19
N ALA A 226 -1.29 9.54 -0.04
CA ALA A 226 -0.47 9.89 -1.19
C ALA A 226 -0.48 11.41 -1.44
N LYS A 227 -1.65 12.05 -1.37
CA LYS A 227 -1.77 13.52 -1.48
C LYS A 227 -1.06 14.24 -0.33
N ALA A 228 -1.15 13.73 0.89
CA ALA A 228 -0.44 14.29 2.04
C ALA A 228 1.08 14.16 1.90
N ALA A 229 1.56 12.99 1.49
CA ALA A 229 2.99 12.68 1.35
C ALA A 229 3.67 13.45 0.21
N PHE A 230 3.02 13.54 -0.96
CA PHE A 230 3.62 14.12 -2.16
C PHE A 230 3.26 15.60 -2.40
N GLY A 231 2.33 16.14 -1.64
CA GLY A 231 2.06 17.57 -1.60
C GLY A 231 1.06 18.07 -2.65
N GLN A 232 1.03 19.41 -2.85
CA GLN A 232 0.00 20.08 -3.66
C GLN A 232 0.11 19.83 -5.16
N ASP A 233 1.33 19.65 -5.64
CA ASP A 233 1.59 19.45 -7.06
C ASP A 233 1.40 17.99 -7.50
N PHE A 234 0.93 17.13 -6.58
CA PHE A 234 0.59 15.75 -6.85
C PHE A 234 -0.92 15.59 -7.08
N THR A 235 -1.28 15.12 -8.26
CA THR A 235 -2.68 14.92 -8.67
C THR A 235 -2.88 13.49 -9.16
N ILE A 236 -3.89 12.81 -8.64
CA ILE A 236 -4.32 11.48 -9.09
C ILE A 236 -5.37 11.70 -10.18
N ARG A 237 -5.13 11.18 -11.39
CA ARG A 237 -6.03 11.29 -12.54
C ARG A 237 -6.98 10.11 -12.62
N GLN A 238 -6.43 8.91 -12.46
CA GLN A 238 -7.19 7.66 -12.55
C GLN A 238 -6.67 6.66 -11.55
N THR A 239 -7.55 5.79 -11.09
CA THR A 239 -7.19 4.67 -10.22
C THR A 239 -7.73 3.37 -10.80
N THR A 240 -6.97 2.30 -10.63
CA THR A 240 -7.34 0.97 -11.08
C THR A 240 -6.93 -0.05 -10.04
N ASP A 241 -7.84 -0.94 -9.70
CA ASP A 241 -7.54 -2.11 -8.89
C ASP A 241 -6.69 -3.08 -9.68
N VAL A 242 -5.56 -3.47 -9.12
CA VAL A 242 -4.62 -4.42 -9.71
C VAL A 242 -4.23 -5.44 -8.64
N TYR A 243 -4.03 -6.68 -9.06
CA TYR A 243 -3.63 -7.73 -8.15
C TYR A 243 -2.23 -8.24 -8.47
N LEU A 244 -1.47 -8.55 -7.42
CA LEU A 244 -0.21 -9.27 -7.50
C LEU A 244 -0.49 -10.76 -7.39
N PRO A 245 -0.11 -11.59 -8.37
CA PRO A 245 -0.20 -13.04 -8.24
C PRO A 245 0.90 -13.56 -7.30
N VAL A 246 0.51 -14.40 -6.34
CA VAL A 246 1.38 -14.92 -5.27
C VAL A 246 1.19 -16.41 -5.11
N HIS A 247 2.28 -17.18 -5.09
CA HIS A 247 2.27 -18.57 -4.71
C HIS A 247 2.50 -18.72 -3.20
N CYS A 248 1.56 -19.39 -2.51
CA CYS A 248 1.70 -19.75 -1.11
C CYS A 248 2.24 -21.18 -1.06
N ILE A 249 3.53 -21.33 -0.73
CA ILE A 249 4.21 -22.62 -0.66
C ILE A 249 4.28 -23.04 0.81
N ALA A 250 3.66 -24.16 1.14
CA ALA A 250 3.65 -24.73 2.46
C ALA A 250 4.55 -25.98 2.51
N VAL A 251 5.33 -26.08 3.57
CA VAL A 251 6.23 -27.20 3.85
C VAL A 251 5.88 -27.79 5.20
N GLN A 252 5.68 -29.08 5.25
CA GLN A 252 5.53 -29.83 6.50
C GLN A 252 6.91 -30.20 7.03
N ASN A 253 7.17 -29.81 8.27
CA ASN A 253 8.39 -30.16 9.00
C ASN A 253 8.31 -31.58 9.57
N PRO A 254 9.46 -32.19 9.96
CA PRO A 254 9.48 -33.54 10.51
C PRO A 254 8.70 -33.73 11.82
N ASP A 255 8.43 -32.64 12.54
CA ASP A 255 7.62 -32.61 13.78
C ASP A 255 6.10 -32.43 13.49
N GLY A 256 5.71 -32.41 12.22
CA GLY A 256 4.33 -32.22 11.78
C GLY A 256 3.88 -30.77 11.69
N SER A 257 4.67 -29.80 12.13
CA SER A 257 4.36 -28.37 11.96
C SER A 257 4.43 -27.95 10.50
N ILE A 258 3.64 -26.91 10.13
CA ILE A 258 3.58 -26.41 8.76
C ILE A 258 4.19 -25.01 8.73
N HIS A 259 5.16 -24.81 7.84
CA HIS A 259 5.73 -23.50 7.52
C HIS A 259 5.23 -23.04 6.17
N THR A 260 4.56 -21.88 6.12
CA THR A 260 4.07 -21.29 4.87
C THR A 260 4.92 -20.09 4.50
N SER A 261 5.25 -19.98 3.21
CA SER A 261 5.97 -18.86 2.64
C SER A 261 5.24 -18.35 1.40
N HIS A 262 5.34 -17.04 1.16
CA HIS A 262 4.64 -16.36 0.08
C HIS A 262 5.65 -15.89 -0.95
N TRP A 263 5.38 -16.16 -2.22
CA TRP A 263 6.33 -15.97 -3.31
C TRP A 263 5.71 -15.18 -4.43
N ASN A 264 6.38 -14.12 -4.82
CA ASN A 264 5.94 -13.27 -5.92
C ASN A 264 6.07 -14.02 -7.25
N ALA A 265 4.94 -14.22 -7.94
CA ALA A 265 4.88 -14.96 -9.19
C ALA A 265 5.46 -14.19 -10.40
N LEU A 266 5.86 -12.91 -10.23
CA LEU A 266 6.52 -12.11 -11.27
C LEU A 266 8.03 -12.35 -11.33
N ASN A 267 8.68 -12.45 -10.17
CA ASN A 267 10.14 -12.48 -10.07
C ASN A 267 10.68 -13.69 -9.29
N GLY A 268 9.81 -14.57 -8.80
CA GLY A 268 10.17 -15.77 -8.05
C GLY A 268 10.78 -15.50 -6.66
N LYS A 269 10.75 -14.26 -6.15
CA LYS A 269 11.32 -13.90 -4.86
C LYS A 269 10.30 -14.07 -3.73
N ARG A 270 10.81 -14.38 -2.55
CA ARG A 270 9.99 -14.47 -1.34
C ARG A 270 9.48 -13.08 -0.94
N LEU A 271 8.19 -12.98 -0.66
CA LEU A 271 7.60 -11.80 -0.07
C LEU A 271 7.83 -11.84 1.45
N ILE A 272 8.48 -10.80 1.98
CA ILE A 272 8.60 -10.58 3.42
C ILE A 272 7.33 -9.84 3.81
N GLN A 273 6.39 -10.55 4.42
CA GLN A 273 5.19 -9.92 4.97
C GLN A 273 5.56 -9.31 6.32
N ALA A 274 5.43 -8.00 6.44
CA ALA A 274 5.31 -7.32 7.73
C ALA A 274 3.85 -7.46 8.17
N TYR A 275 3.57 -8.38 9.07
CA TYR A 275 2.31 -8.46 9.80
C TYR A 275 2.45 -7.76 11.14
#